data_098923b96e6dba621715b3bad1bdb3d6
#
_entry.id   098923b96e6dba621715b3bad1bdb3d6
#
_cell.length_a   1.000
_cell.length_b   1.000
_cell.length_c   1.000
_cell.angle_alpha   90.00
_cell.angle_beta   90.00
_cell.angle_gamma   90.00
#
_symmetry.space_group_name_H-M   'P 1'
#
loop_
_entity.id
_entity.type
_entity.pdbx_description
1 polymer ?
#
loop_
_entity_poly.entity_id
_entity_poly.type
_entity_poly.pdbx_seq_one_letter_code
_entity_poly.pdbx_strand_id
1 'polypeptide(L)'
;PGKSTGQAMAAMEALAKKLPEGVGYSWTGLSYQEIQSGSQAPILYAISILVVFLCLAALYESWSIPFSVIMVVPLGVIGALLAATLRGLENDVFFQVGLLTTVGLSAKNAILIVEFARELQVTEKMGPIEAALEAARLRLRPIMMTSLAFILGVLPLAISNGAGSASQHAIGTGVIGGMITATFLAIFMIPMFFVKIRAIFSGEKEDVDEALRLAQDHMHQAEKGDHGDDEKKGQ
;
A
#
# COMPACT_ATOMS: atom_id res chain seq x y z
N PRO A 1 -17.24 -24.39 13.48
CA PRO A 1 -17.52 -23.11 12.84
C PRO A 1 -16.78 -22.00 13.60
N GLY A 2 -16.03 -21.13 12.89
CA GLY A 2 -15.35 -19.97 13.47
C GLY A 2 -13.91 -20.19 13.97
N LYS A 3 -13.24 -21.25 13.54
CA LYS A 3 -11.79 -21.43 13.75
C LYS A 3 -11.09 -21.50 12.39
N SER A 4 -9.86 -20.93 12.34
CA SER A 4 -9.03 -20.96 11.13
C SER A 4 -8.52 -22.34 10.78
N THR A 5 -8.12 -22.51 9.51
CA THR A 5 -7.39 -23.70 9.05
C THR A 5 -6.11 -23.91 9.87
N GLY A 6 -5.35 -22.87 10.15
CA GLY A 6 -4.13 -22.95 10.97
C GLY A 6 -4.41 -23.40 12.40
N GLN A 7 -5.47 -22.88 13.06
CA GLN A 7 -5.87 -23.30 14.39
C GLN A 7 -6.38 -24.75 14.40
N ALA A 8 -7.10 -25.16 13.35
CA ALA A 8 -7.56 -26.54 13.21
C ALA A 8 -6.37 -27.50 13.02
N MET A 9 -5.40 -27.11 12.19
CA MET A 9 -4.17 -27.89 11.99
C MET A 9 -3.36 -28.02 13.29
N ALA A 10 -3.17 -26.92 14.02
CA ALA A 10 -2.47 -26.95 15.31
C ALA A 10 -3.18 -27.84 16.34
N ALA A 11 -4.52 -27.81 16.38
CA ALA A 11 -5.30 -28.68 17.25
C ALA A 11 -5.16 -30.16 16.87
N MET A 12 -5.18 -30.46 15.56
CA MET A 12 -4.96 -31.82 15.06
C MET A 12 -3.56 -32.32 15.35
N GLU A 13 -2.53 -31.48 15.23
CA GLU A 13 -1.16 -31.83 15.61
C GLU A 13 -1.03 -32.11 17.11
N ALA A 14 -1.70 -31.30 17.93
CA ALA A 14 -1.71 -31.53 19.39
C ALA A 14 -2.39 -32.86 19.76
N LEU A 15 -3.40 -33.28 19.01
CA LEU A 15 -4.04 -34.60 19.16
C LEU A 15 -3.14 -35.72 18.61
N ALA A 16 -2.49 -35.50 17.47
CA ALA A 16 -1.61 -36.48 16.86
C ALA A 16 -0.39 -36.81 17.75
N LYS A 17 0.10 -35.86 18.54
CA LYS A 17 1.15 -36.10 19.55
C LYS A 17 0.75 -37.06 20.69
N LYS A 18 -0.55 -37.33 20.84
CA LYS A 18 -1.09 -38.30 21.84
C LYS A 18 -1.31 -39.68 21.26
N LEU A 19 -0.99 -39.91 19.98
CA LEU A 19 -1.10 -41.21 19.35
C LEU A 19 -0.11 -42.22 19.95
N PRO A 20 -0.44 -43.53 19.95
CA PRO A 20 0.48 -44.57 20.42
C PRO A 20 1.79 -44.57 19.61
N GLU A 21 2.88 -45.06 20.25
CA GLU A 21 4.16 -45.25 19.59
C GLU A 21 4.02 -46.14 18.33
N GLY A 22 4.57 -45.66 17.21
CA GLY A 22 4.49 -46.36 15.90
C GLY A 22 3.42 -45.84 14.95
N VAL A 23 2.55 -44.92 15.38
CA VAL A 23 1.57 -44.24 14.50
C VAL A 23 2.04 -42.83 14.19
N GLY A 24 2.27 -42.55 12.92
CA GLY A 24 2.60 -41.21 12.41
C GLY A 24 1.43 -40.58 11.65
N TYR A 25 1.49 -39.29 11.44
CA TYR A 25 0.55 -38.57 10.57
C TYR A 25 1.33 -37.78 9.51
N SER A 26 0.68 -37.51 8.38
CA SER A 26 1.19 -36.63 7.35
C SER A 26 0.07 -35.77 6.81
N TRP A 27 0.38 -34.50 6.54
CA TRP A 27 -0.54 -33.58 5.90
C TRP A 27 -0.58 -33.83 4.39
N THR A 28 -1.76 -33.75 3.79
CA THR A 28 -1.96 -33.89 2.33
C THR A 28 -2.88 -32.79 1.81
N GLY A 29 -2.92 -32.59 0.50
CA GLY A 29 -3.79 -31.63 -0.17
C GLY A 29 -3.51 -30.18 0.25
N LEU A 30 -4.58 -29.42 0.48
CA LEU A 30 -4.48 -27.98 0.80
C LEU A 30 -3.72 -27.70 2.09
N SER A 31 -3.88 -28.52 3.14
CA SER A 31 -3.19 -28.33 4.41
C SER A 31 -1.66 -28.47 4.26
N TYR A 32 -1.20 -29.40 3.44
CA TYR A 32 0.23 -29.52 3.11
C TYR A 32 0.75 -28.29 2.38
N GLN A 33 -0.01 -27.80 1.39
CA GLN A 33 0.32 -26.60 0.64
C GLN A 33 0.34 -25.34 1.53
N GLU A 34 -0.58 -25.25 2.48
CA GLU A 34 -0.66 -24.13 3.43
C GLU A 34 0.58 -24.05 4.33
N ILE A 35 1.02 -25.20 4.87
CA ILE A 35 2.23 -25.30 5.68
C ILE A 35 3.48 -24.93 4.85
N GLN A 36 3.57 -25.49 3.64
CA GLN A 36 4.72 -25.22 2.77
C GLN A 36 4.77 -23.76 2.30
N SER A 37 3.63 -23.19 1.92
CA SER A 37 3.54 -21.79 1.49
C SER A 37 3.83 -20.83 2.65
N GLY A 38 3.33 -21.13 3.86
CA GLY A 38 3.53 -20.28 5.02
C GLY A 38 5.00 -20.12 5.41
N SER A 39 5.83 -21.15 5.22
CA SER A 39 7.26 -21.10 5.51
C SER A 39 8.07 -20.36 4.44
N GLN A 40 7.65 -20.37 3.18
CA GLN A 40 8.38 -19.79 2.05
C GLN A 40 7.91 -18.35 1.71
N ALA A 41 6.70 -18.00 2.07
CA ALA A 41 6.09 -16.70 1.71
C ALA A 41 6.97 -15.48 2.06
N PRO A 42 7.56 -15.34 3.25
CA PRO A 42 8.37 -14.17 3.59
C PRO A 42 9.59 -13.98 2.66
N ILE A 43 10.24 -15.10 2.30
CA ILE A 43 11.41 -15.07 1.40
C ILE A 43 10.99 -14.66 -0.01
N LEU A 44 9.88 -15.23 -0.51
CA LEU A 44 9.35 -14.90 -1.83
C LEU A 44 8.91 -13.42 -1.90
N TYR A 45 8.28 -12.89 -0.85
CA TYR A 45 7.96 -11.47 -0.79
C TYR A 45 9.20 -10.59 -0.80
N ALA A 46 10.23 -10.93 -0.02
CA ALA A 46 11.48 -10.17 0.02
C ALA A 46 12.18 -10.16 -1.35
N ILE A 47 12.27 -11.32 -2.01
CA ILE A 47 12.85 -11.43 -3.36
C ILE A 47 12.02 -10.64 -4.37
N SER A 48 10.69 -10.72 -4.32
CA SER A 48 9.81 -9.99 -5.23
C SER A 48 9.96 -8.47 -5.08
N ILE A 49 10.00 -7.97 -3.85
CA ILE A 49 10.24 -6.55 -3.57
C ILE A 49 11.62 -6.13 -4.06
N LEU A 50 12.65 -6.95 -3.83
CA LEU A 50 14.01 -6.68 -4.29
C LEU A 50 14.08 -6.59 -5.83
N VAL A 51 13.48 -7.54 -6.55
CA VAL A 51 13.43 -7.54 -8.01
C VAL A 51 12.71 -6.30 -8.53
N VAL A 52 11.55 -5.97 -7.97
CA VAL A 52 10.80 -4.75 -8.35
C VAL A 52 11.65 -3.51 -8.08
N PHE A 53 12.32 -3.44 -6.94
CA PHE A 53 13.22 -2.34 -6.59
C PHE A 53 14.34 -2.17 -7.63
N LEU A 54 15.03 -3.27 -7.97
CA LEU A 54 16.11 -3.25 -8.94
C LEU A 54 15.64 -2.89 -10.36
N CYS A 55 14.48 -3.40 -10.78
CA CYS A 55 13.86 -3.03 -12.05
C CYS A 55 13.53 -1.53 -12.12
N LEU A 56 12.96 -0.98 -11.06
CA LEU A 56 12.65 0.45 -10.99
C LEU A 56 13.94 1.29 -10.94
N ALA A 57 14.97 0.85 -10.20
CA ALA A 57 16.24 1.54 -10.14
C ALA A 57 16.93 1.58 -11.52
N ALA A 58 16.88 0.48 -12.25
CA ALA A 58 17.44 0.39 -13.61
C ALA A 58 16.64 1.23 -14.61
N LEU A 59 15.29 1.23 -14.51
CA LEU A 59 14.42 1.98 -15.41
C LEU A 59 14.55 3.50 -15.24
N TYR A 60 14.65 3.96 -14.01
CA TYR A 60 14.69 5.41 -13.70
C TYR A 60 16.11 5.95 -13.48
N GLU A 61 17.14 5.09 -13.57
CA GLU A 61 18.53 5.47 -13.31
C GLU A 61 18.71 6.27 -12.00
N SER A 62 17.92 5.93 -10.99
CA SER A 62 17.85 6.64 -9.71
C SER A 62 17.51 5.69 -8.57
N TRP A 63 18.16 5.87 -7.43
CA TRP A 63 17.88 5.12 -6.20
C TRP A 63 16.74 5.71 -5.39
N SER A 64 16.52 7.03 -5.50
CA SER A 64 15.51 7.74 -4.71
C SER A 64 14.07 7.38 -5.11
N ILE A 65 13.82 7.16 -6.40
CA ILE A 65 12.48 6.85 -6.93
C ILE A 65 11.96 5.49 -6.41
N PRO A 66 12.71 4.38 -6.54
CA PRO A 66 12.27 3.09 -6.02
C PRO A 66 12.00 3.11 -4.51
N PHE A 67 12.83 3.81 -3.73
CA PHE A 67 12.59 3.96 -2.30
C PHE A 67 11.28 4.68 -2.00
N SER A 68 10.98 5.75 -2.73
CA SER A 68 9.70 6.49 -2.57
C SER A 68 8.49 5.61 -2.86
N VAL A 69 8.58 4.74 -3.88
CA VAL A 69 7.50 3.82 -4.25
C VAL A 69 7.31 2.72 -3.20
N ILE A 70 8.41 2.10 -2.73
CA ILE A 70 8.34 0.99 -1.77
C ILE A 70 7.79 1.46 -0.41
N MET A 71 8.07 2.70 0.00
CA MET A 71 7.54 3.26 1.25
C MET A 71 6.00 3.34 1.29
N VAL A 72 5.33 3.25 0.14
CA VAL A 72 3.86 3.24 0.05
C VAL A 72 3.28 1.85 0.28
N VAL A 73 4.04 0.78 0.02
CA VAL A 73 3.58 -0.61 0.17
C VAL A 73 3.02 -0.91 1.57
N PRO A 74 3.67 -0.54 2.68
CA PRO A 74 3.14 -0.77 4.02
C PRO A 74 1.76 -0.16 4.27
N LEU A 75 1.42 0.96 3.60
CA LEU A 75 0.12 1.61 3.77
C LEU A 75 -1.03 0.73 3.28
N GLY A 76 -0.85 0.06 2.14
CA GLY A 76 -1.81 -0.91 1.62
C GLY A 76 -1.92 -2.16 2.50
N VAL A 77 -0.79 -2.64 3.01
CA VAL A 77 -0.74 -3.78 3.93
C VAL A 77 -1.53 -3.49 5.22
N ILE A 78 -1.32 -2.34 5.83
CA ILE A 78 -2.06 -1.91 7.03
C ILE A 78 -3.57 -1.90 6.77
N GLY A 79 -4.00 -1.37 5.63
CA GLY A 79 -5.42 -1.33 5.28
C GLY A 79 -6.04 -2.72 5.06
N ALA A 80 -5.31 -3.61 4.40
CA ALA A 80 -5.76 -4.98 4.21
C ALA A 80 -5.89 -5.73 5.55
N LEU A 81 -4.91 -5.58 6.45
CA LEU A 81 -4.92 -6.17 7.78
C LEU A 81 -6.05 -5.61 8.64
N LEU A 82 -6.28 -4.28 8.62
CA LEU A 82 -7.39 -3.67 9.34
C LEU A 82 -8.74 -4.19 8.86
N ALA A 83 -8.94 -4.30 7.55
CA ALA A 83 -10.19 -4.83 7.00
C ALA A 83 -10.41 -6.30 7.37
N ALA A 84 -9.35 -7.12 7.34
CA ALA A 84 -9.41 -8.52 7.75
C ALA A 84 -9.77 -8.65 9.24
N THR A 85 -9.12 -7.88 10.12
CA THR A 85 -9.39 -7.90 11.56
C THR A 85 -10.78 -7.44 11.91
N LEU A 86 -11.28 -6.37 11.27
CA LEU A 86 -12.64 -5.87 11.46
C LEU A 86 -13.70 -6.90 11.06
N ARG A 87 -13.40 -7.73 10.07
CA ARG A 87 -14.31 -8.78 9.59
C ARG A 87 -14.08 -10.13 10.28
N GLY A 88 -13.10 -10.23 11.18
CA GLY A 88 -12.75 -11.48 11.88
C GLY A 88 -12.19 -12.55 10.94
N LEU A 89 -11.54 -12.15 9.84
CA LEU A 89 -10.87 -13.04 8.91
C LEU A 89 -9.44 -13.29 9.41
N GLU A 90 -8.96 -14.51 9.18
CA GLU A 90 -7.62 -14.90 9.56
C GLU A 90 -6.66 -14.78 8.38
N ASN A 91 -5.36 -14.77 8.70
CA ASN A 91 -4.30 -14.69 7.68
C ASN A 91 -4.08 -16.08 7.07
N ASP A 92 -4.92 -16.43 6.11
CA ASP A 92 -4.79 -17.64 5.31
C ASP A 92 -4.06 -17.33 3.97
N VAL A 93 -3.81 -18.38 3.19
CA VAL A 93 -3.16 -18.26 1.86
C VAL A 93 -3.97 -17.37 0.92
N PHE A 94 -5.29 -17.39 1.01
CA PHE A 94 -6.17 -16.59 0.16
C PHE A 94 -6.10 -15.11 0.51
N PHE A 95 -6.04 -14.78 1.80
CA PHE A 95 -5.80 -13.41 2.25
C PHE A 95 -4.43 -12.91 1.78
N GLN A 96 -3.39 -13.75 1.82
CA GLN A 96 -2.05 -13.39 1.32
C GLN A 96 -2.05 -13.06 -0.18
N VAL A 97 -2.84 -13.77 -1.00
CA VAL A 97 -3.03 -13.43 -2.42
C VAL A 97 -3.70 -12.06 -2.57
N GLY A 98 -4.72 -11.77 -1.77
CA GLY A 98 -5.36 -10.46 -1.73
C GLY A 98 -4.39 -9.34 -1.33
N LEU A 99 -3.56 -9.62 -0.35
CA LEU A 99 -2.52 -8.70 0.12
C LEU A 99 -1.47 -8.42 -0.96
N LEU A 100 -0.98 -9.46 -1.65
CA LEU A 100 -0.04 -9.31 -2.76
C LEU A 100 -0.63 -8.46 -3.90
N THR A 101 -1.89 -8.69 -4.23
CA THR A 101 -2.62 -7.89 -5.23
C THR A 101 -2.67 -6.41 -4.82
N THR A 102 -2.98 -6.13 -3.56
CA THR A 102 -3.01 -4.77 -3.01
C THR A 102 -1.64 -4.10 -3.07
N VAL A 103 -0.57 -4.82 -2.75
CA VAL A 103 0.81 -4.31 -2.85
C VAL A 103 1.13 -3.89 -4.28
N GLY A 104 0.82 -4.74 -5.26
CA GLY A 104 1.06 -4.43 -6.68
C GLY A 104 0.29 -3.21 -7.17
N LEU A 105 -0.98 -3.09 -6.79
CA LEU A 105 -1.82 -1.95 -7.16
C LEU A 105 -1.38 -0.65 -6.47
N SER A 106 -0.98 -0.71 -5.20
CA SER A 106 -0.45 0.44 -4.45
C SER A 106 0.85 0.94 -5.06
N ALA A 107 1.78 0.04 -5.39
CA ALA A 107 3.03 0.37 -6.05
C ALA A 107 2.78 1.04 -7.42
N LYS A 108 1.84 0.53 -8.22
CA LYS A 108 1.46 1.14 -9.50
C LYS A 108 0.99 2.59 -9.30
N ASN A 109 0.13 2.87 -8.33
CA ASN A 109 -0.36 4.21 -8.05
C ASN A 109 0.78 5.15 -7.60
N ALA A 110 1.71 4.65 -6.79
CA ALA A 110 2.89 5.40 -6.37
C ALA A 110 3.80 5.75 -7.54
N ILE A 111 4.08 4.79 -8.41
CA ILE A 111 4.91 4.99 -9.61
C ILE A 111 4.33 6.12 -10.47
N LEU A 112 3.02 6.10 -10.74
CA LEU A 112 2.36 7.12 -11.57
C LEU A 112 2.51 8.54 -11.03
N ILE A 113 2.48 8.74 -9.71
CA ILE A 113 2.66 10.07 -9.09
C ILE A 113 4.12 10.48 -9.12
N VAL A 114 5.03 9.58 -8.73
CA VAL A 114 6.47 9.86 -8.63
C VAL A 114 7.08 10.13 -10.00
N GLU A 115 6.69 9.35 -11.02
CA GLU A 115 7.12 9.55 -12.39
C GLU A 115 6.70 10.91 -12.93
N PHE A 116 5.43 11.27 -12.72
CA PHE A 116 4.92 12.55 -13.18
C PHE A 116 5.53 13.74 -12.42
N ALA A 117 5.79 13.60 -11.12
CA ALA A 117 6.51 14.60 -10.35
C ALA A 117 7.92 14.83 -10.89
N ARG A 118 8.63 13.74 -11.27
CA ARG A 118 9.96 13.83 -11.90
C ARG A 118 9.88 14.52 -13.27
N GLU A 119 8.88 14.17 -14.08
CA GLU A 119 8.67 14.78 -15.40
C GLU A 119 8.47 16.31 -15.29
N LEU A 120 7.62 16.76 -14.36
CA LEU A 120 7.39 18.18 -14.10
C LEU A 120 8.68 18.90 -13.64
N GLN A 121 9.50 18.26 -12.83
CA GLN A 121 10.78 18.85 -12.40
C GLN A 121 11.76 19.00 -13.57
N VAL A 122 11.84 18.02 -14.47
CA VAL A 122 12.78 18.05 -15.59
C VAL A 122 12.29 19.00 -16.70
N THR A 123 11.01 18.94 -17.02
CA THR A 123 10.43 19.68 -18.17
C THR A 123 10.10 21.12 -17.80
N GLU A 124 9.46 21.33 -16.65
CA GLU A 124 8.97 22.65 -16.25
C GLU A 124 9.87 23.34 -15.22
N LYS A 125 10.96 22.66 -14.79
CA LYS A 125 11.91 23.15 -13.78
C LYS A 125 11.24 23.57 -12.47
N MET A 126 10.15 22.91 -12.12
CA MET A 126 9.45 23.14 -10.86
C MET A 126 10.27 22.67 -9.65
N GLY A 127 10.09 23.33 -8.51
CA GLY A 127 10.65 22.87 -7.25
C GLY A 127 10.13 21.48 -6.85
N PRO A 128 10.87 20.71 -6.04
CA PRO A 128 10.49 19.32 -5.71
C PRO A 128 9.15 19.22 -4.99
N ILE A 129 8.79 20.18 -4.17
CA ILE A 129 7.50 20.22 -3.45
C ILE A 129 6.37 20.57 -4.39
N GLU A 130 6.53 21.59 -5.21
CA GLU A 130 5.53 22.06 -6.15
C GLU A 130 5.22 20.97 -7.19
N ALA A 131 6.25 20.37 -7.78
CA ALA A 131 6.12 19.26 -8.73
C ALA A 131 5.40 18.05 -8.12
N ALA A 132 5.70 17.70 -6.86
CA ALA A 132 5.05 16.57 -6.19
C ALA A 132 3.57 16.84 -5.92
N LEU A 133 3.21 18.04 -5.50
CA LEU A 133 1.82 18.45 -5.25
C LEU A 133 1.01 18.52 -6.55
N GLU A 134 1.57 19.12 -7.60
CA GLU A 134 0.91 19.21 -8.89
C GLU A 134 0.74 17.84 -9.54
N ALA A 135 1.75 16.97 -9.46
CA ALA A 135 1.65 15.58 -9.88
C ALA A 135 0.52 14.83 -9.18
N ALA A 136 0.43 14.95 -7.85
CA ALA A 136 -0.65 14.33 -7.08
C ALA A 136 -2.03 14.86 -7.50
N ARG A 137 -2.15 16.17 -7.72
CA ARG A 137 -3.39 16.81 -8.17
C ARG A 137 -3.85 16.33 -9.56
N LEU A 138 -2.94 16.30 -10.51
CA LEU A 138 -3.24 15.89 -11.89
C LEU A 138 -3.53 14.40 -12.01
N ARG A 139 -2.87 13.57 -11.18
CA ARG A 139 -3.05 12.12 -11.15
C ARG A 139 -4.17 11.63 -10.23
N LEU A 140 -4.78 12.52 -9.43
CA LEU A 140 -5.87 12.17 -8.53
C LEU A 140 -7.03 11.47 -9.24
N ARG A 141 -7.51 12.05 -10.34
CA ARG A 141 -8.65 11.50 -11.08
C ARG A 141 -8.36 10.11 -11.67
N PRO A 142 -7.28 9.86 -12.43
CA PRO A 142 -6.95 8.53 -12.93
C PRO A 142 -6.79 7.48 -11.81
N ILE A 143 -6.15 7.83 -10.69
CA ILE A 143 -5.95 6.93 -9.56
C ILE A 143 -7.29 6.58 -8.91
N MET A 144 -8.15 7.55 -8.67
CA MET A 144 -9.49 7.32 -8.11
C MET A 144 -10.35 6.45 -9.03
N MET A 145 -10.31 6.68 -10.35
CA MET A 145 -11.05 5.86 -11.32
C MET A 145 -10.60 4.41 -11.30
N THR A 146 -9.29 4.15 -11.32
CA THR A 146 -8.76 2.78 -11.30
C THR A 146 -9.03 2.10 -9.97
N SER A 147 -8.85 2.78 -8.85
CA SER A 147 -9.11 2.22 -7.52
C SER A 147 -10.60 1.87 -7.32
N LEU A 148 -11.50 2.74 -7.72
CA LEU A 148 -12.94 2.47 -7.67
C LEU A 148 -13.33 1.31 -8.58
N ALA A 149 -12.78 1.24 -9.80
CA ALA A 149 -13.03 0.13 -10.71
C ALA A 149 -12.60 -1.22 -10.09
N PHE A 150 -11.43 -1.26 -9.44
CA PHE A 150 -10.96 -2.47 -8.74
C PHE A 150 -11.83 -2.81 -7.52
N ILE A 151 -12.16 -1.84 -6.69
CA ILE A 151 -13.00 -2.05 -5.50
C ILE A 151 -14.37 -2.61 -5.92
N LEU A 152 -15.01 -2.00 -6.89
CA LEU A 152 -16.32 -2.45 -7.39
C LEU A 152 -16.22 -3.81 -8.10
N GLY A 153 -15.14 -4.06 -8.86
CA GLY A 153 -14.91 -5.34 -9.53
C GLY A 153 -14.68 -6.51 -8.56
N VAL A 154 -14.06 -6.24 -7.40
CA VAL A 154 -13.79 -7.26 -6.38
C VAL A 154 -14.91 -7.37 -5.33
N LEU A 155 -15.82 -6.39 -5.28
CA LEU A 155 -16.95 -6.38 -4.34
C LEU A 155 -17.78 -7.68 -4.37
N PRO A 156 -18.12 -8.28 -5.54
CA PRO A 156 -18.85 -9.55 -5.57
C PRO A 156 -18.14 -10.69 -4.84
N LEU A 157 -16.79 -10.74 -4.87
CA LEU A 157 -16.01 -11.72 -4.12
C LEU A 157 -16.18 -11.53 -2.61
N ALA A 158 -16.16 -10.28 -2.16
CA ALA A 158 -16.27 -9.97 -0.73
C ALA A 158 -17.65 -10.28 -0.13
N ILE A 159 -18.70 -10.34 -0.96
CA ILE A 159 -20.09 -10.62 -0.53
C ILE A 159 -20.63 -11.95 -1.04
N SER A 160 -19.80 -12.79 -1.67
CA SER A 160 -20.20 -14.08 -2.24
C SER A 160 -20.77 -15.02 -1.18
N ASN A 161 -21.69 -15.89 -1.59
CA ASN A 161 -22.30 -16.90 -0.73
C ASN A 161 -22.21 -18.28 -1.41
N GLY A 162 -22.06 -19.33 -0.61
CA GLY A 162 -22.02 -20.71 -1.10
C GLY A 162 -20.70 -21.43 -0.80
N ALA A 163 -20.48 -22.54 -1.48
CA ALA A 163 -19.26 -23.33 -1.33
C ALA A 163 -18.05 -22.53 -1.80
N GLY A 164 -17.00 -22.44 -0.97
CA GLY A 164 -15.79 -21.68 -1.28
C GLY A 164 -15.88 -20.16 -1.01
N SER A 165 -16.99 -19.65 -0.48
CA SER A 165 -17.15 -18.23 -0.17
C SER A 165 -16.12 -17.72 0.84
N ALA A 166 -15.62 -18.54 1.75
CA ALA A 166 -14.60 -18.15 2.73
C ALA A 166 -13.31 -17.64 2.04
N SER A 167 -12.82 -18.39 1.04
CA SER A 167 -11.63 -18.00 0.27
C SER A 167 -11.87 -16.71 -0.52
N GLN A 168 -13.04 -16.56 -1.11
CA GLN A 168 -13.42 -15.35 -1.85
C GLN A 168 -13.55 -14.14 -0.92
N HIS A 169 -14.11 -14.32 0.27
CA HIS A 169 -14.18 -13.28 1.30
C HIS A 169 -12.79 -12.82 1.74
N ALA A 170 -11.85 -13.74 1.94
CA ALA A 170 -10.49 -13.42 2.34
C ALA A 170 -9.79 -12.56 1.28
N ILE A 171 -9.82 -13.00 0.01
CA ILE A 171 -9.25 -12.23 -1.10
C ILE A 171 -9.95 -10.87 -1.24
N GLY A 172 -11.28 -10.88 -1.36
CA GLY A 172 -12.08 -9.68 -1.59
C GLY A 172 -11.92 -8.63 -0.51
N THR A 173 -11.96 -9.04 0.75
CA THR A 173 -11.80 -8.12 1.90
C THR A 173 -10.39 -7.54 1.96
N GLY A 174 -9.35 -8.37 1.76
CA GLY A 174 -7.97 -7.91 1.73
C GLY A 174 -7.72 -6.87 0.64
N VAL A 175 -8.20 -7.13 -0.57
CA VAL A 175 -8.06 -6.20 -1.70
C VAL A 175 -8.84 -4.91 -1.46
N ILE A 176 -10.11 -4.97 -1.04
CA ILE A 176 -10.94 -3.77 -0.82
C ILE A 176 -10.34 -2.90 0.29
N GLY A 177 -10.03 -3.49 1.45
CA GLY A 177 -9.46 -2.75 2.57
C GLY A 177 -8.11 -2.14 2.25
N GLY A 178 -7.24 -2.91 1.62
CA GLY A 178 -5.94 -2.44 1.20
C GLY A 178 -6.02 -1.34 0.14
N MET A 179 -6.89 -1.47 -0.85
CA MET A 179 -7.07 -0.45 -1.90
C MET A 179 -7.66 0.85 -1.38
N ILE A 180 -8.66 0.80 -0.49
CA ILE A 180 -9.21 2.01 0.12
C ILE A 180 -8.11 2.76 0.86
N THR A 181 -7.43 2.08 1.77
CA THR A 181 -6.39 2.69 2.61
C THR A 181 -5.20 3.16 1.78
N ALA A 182 -4.70 2.31 0.86
CA ALA A 182 -3.60 2.69 -0.02
C ALA A 182 -3.94 3.91 -0.87
N THR A 183 -5.15 3.98 -1.46
CA THR A 183 -5.54 5.10 -2.32
C THR A 183 -5.62 6.40 -1.53
N PHE A 184 -6.30 6.40 -0.38
CA PHE A 184 -6.41 7.61 0.44
C PHE A 184 -5.07 8.05 1.02
N LEU A 185 -4.32 7.13 1.64
CA LEU A 185 -3.04 7.48 2.24
C LEU A 185 -1.96 7.78 1.21
N ALA A 186 -1.95 7.09 0.06
CA ALA A 186 -0.97 7.31 -0.98
C ALA A 186 -1.00 8.75 -1.52
N ILE A 187 -2.19 9.32 -1.74
CA ILE A 187 -2.34 10.67 -2.27
C ILE A 187 -1.63 11.69 -1.37
N PHE A 188 -1.67 11.50 -0.05
CA PHE A 188 -1.03 12.40 0.92
C PHE A 188 0.43 12.03 1.19
N MET A 189 0.74 10.73 1.27
CA MET A 189 2.05 10.27 1.70
C MET A 189 3.07 10.22 0.56
N ILE A 190 2.66 9.96 -0.68
CA ILE A 190 3.59 9.87 -1.80
C ILE A 190 4.34 11.19 -2.05
N PRO A 191 3.67 12.37 -2.13
CA PRO A 191 4.37 13.63 -2.27
C PRO A 191 5.38 13.86 -1.14
N MET A 192 5.00 13.55 0.09
CA MET A 192 5.87 13.69 1.26
C MET A 192 7.08 12.75 1.19
N PHE A 193 6.88 11.48 0.82
CA PHE A 193 7.97 10.52 0.69
C PHE A 193 8.92 10.90 -0.44
N PHE A 194 8.38 11.33 -1.58
CA PHE A 194 9.18 11.77 -2.71
C PHE A 194 10.12 12.92 -2.33
N VAL A 195 9.58 13.97 -1.70
CA VAL A 195 10.37 15.13 -1.26
C VAL A 195 11.41 14.74 -0.23
N LYS A 196 11.03 13.99 0.83
CA LYS A 196 11.96 13.58 1.89
C LYS A 196 13.08 12.68 1.39
N ILE A 197 12.74 11.67 0.58
CA ILE A 197 13.74 10.73 0.08
C ILE A 197 14.68 11.44 -0.88
N ARG A 198 14.17 12.32 -1.73
CA ARG A 198 15.00 13.09 -2.62
C ARG A 198 15.98 13.99 -1.85
N ALA A 199 15.51 14.67 -0.82
CA ALA A 199 16.38 15.48 0.05
C ALA A 199 17.52 14.67 0.70
N ILE A 200 17.27 13.40 1.06
CA ILE A 200 18.29 12.52 1.63
C ILE A 200 19.35 12.11 0.59
N PHE A 201 18.90 11.80 -0.64
CA PHE A 201 19.78 11.27 -1.68
C PHE A 201 20.50 12.36 -2.49
N SER A 202 19.93 13.57 -2.63
CA SER A 202 20.52 14.64 -3.43
C SER A 202 21.51 15.52 -2.65
N GLY A 203 21.63 15.36 -1.34
CA GLY A 203 22.45 16.27 -0.51
C GLY A 203 21.90 17.72 -0.41
N GLU A 204 20.81 18.00 -1.07
CA GLU A 204 20.12 19.30 -1.16
C GLU A 204 19.21 19.55 0.06
N LYS A 205 19.72 19.35 1.28
CA LYS A 205 18.94 19.65 2.48
C LYS A 205 18.60 21.14 2.58
N GLU A 206 19.50 22.02 2.15
CA GLU A 206 19.29 23.46 2.20
C GLU A 206 18.15 23.92 1.28
N ASP A 207 18.07 23.43 0.05
CA ASP A 207 17.04 23.83 -0.92
C ASP A 207 15.63 23.35 -0.51
N VAL A 208 15.52 22.19 0.14
CA VAL A 208 14.22 21.65 0.60
C VAL A 208 13.73 22.38 1.85
N ASP A 209 14.64 22.73 2.77
CA ASP A 209 14.30 23.50 3.98
C ASP A 209 13.92 24.94 3.62
N GLU A 210 14.58 25.54 2.64
CA GLU A 210 14.24 26.87 2.12
C GLU A 210 12.88 26.86 1.41
N ALA A 211 12.61 25.87 0.55
CA ALA A 211 11.32 25.70 -0.12
C ALA A 211 10.18 25.43 0.87
N LEU A 212 10.42 24.69 1.95
CA LEU A 212 9.44 24.47 3.03
C LEU A 212 9.14 25.76 3.79
N ARG A 213 10.15 26.58 4.08
CA ARG A 213 9.98 27.89 4.73
C ARG A 213 9.18 28.85 3.85
N LEU A 214 9.52 28.94 2.56
CA LEU A 214 8.78 29.77 1.61
C LEU A 214 7.31 29.32 1.47
N ALA A 215 7.04 28.02 1.43
CA ALA A 215 5.68 27.50 1.37
C ALA A 215 4.88 27.80 2.66
N GLN A 216 5.52 27.76 3.83
CA GLN A 216 4.92 28.14 5.11
C GLN A 216 4.63 29.63 5.18
N ASP A 217 5.55 30.48 4.69
CA ASP A 217 5.36 31.92 4.66
C ASP A 217 4.23 32.35 3.74
N HIS A 218 4.09 31.70 2.57
CA HIS A 218 2.97 31.93 1.67
C HIS A 218 1.62 31.52 2.26
N MET A 219 1.54 30.41 2.98
CA MET A 219 0.32 29.99 3.68
C MET A 219 -0.05 30.99 4.79
N HIS A 220 0.94 31.47 5.54
CA HIS A 220 0.72 32.45 6.61
C HIS A 220 0.32 33.84 6.08
N GLN A 221 0.80 34.22 4.89
CA GLN A 221 0.38 35.45 4.23
C GLN A 221 -1.03 35.34 3.65
N ALA A 222 -1.41 34.20 3.11
CA ALA A 222 -2.78 33.93 2.62
C ALA A 222 -3.80 33.98 3.77
N GLU A 223 -3.46 33.41 4.93
CA GLU A 223 -4.30 33.43 6.14
C GLU A 223 -4.47 34.84 6.72
N LYS A 224 -3.41 35.66 6.67
CA LYS A 224 -3.49 37.07 7.09
C LYS A 224 -4.21 38.00 6.08
N GLY A 225 -4.18 37.64 4.79
CA GLY A 225 -4.87 38.39 3.73
C GLY A 225 -6.40 38.22 3.81
N ASP A 226 -6.87 37.03 4.19
CA ASP A 226 -8.30 36.74 4.32
C ASP A 226 -8.94 37.43 5.54
N HIS A 227 -8.19 37.65 6.62
CA HIS A 227 -8.65 38.39 7.78
C HIS A 227 -8.66 39.91 7.60
N GLY A 228 -7.92 40.44 6.61
CA GLY A 228 -7.85 41.90 6.36
C GLY A 228 -9.00 42.46 5.53
N ASP A 229 -9.68 41.63 4.76
CA ASP A 229 -10.81 42.05 3.91
C ASP A 229 -12.16 42.04 4.63
N ASP A 230 -12.30 41.29 5.72
CA ASP A 230 -13.54 41.31 6.54
C ASP A 230 -13.65 42.55 7.43
N GLU A 231 -12.52 43.18 7.83
CA GLU A 231 -12.55 44.41 8.64
C GLU A 231 -12.89 45.67 7.82
N LYS A 232 -12.70 45.62 6.49
CA LYS A 232 -13.02 46.78 5.61
C LYS A 232 -14.46 46.82 5.09
N LYS A 233 -15.25 45.78 5.29
CA LYS A 233 -16.67 45.71 4.89
C LYS A 233 -17.65 46.02 6.01
N GLY A 234 -17.16 46.39 7.20
CA GLY A 234 -17.94 46.71 8.38
C GLY A 234 -17.96 48.20 8.80
N GLN A 235 -17.50 49.14 7.92
CA GLN A 235 -17.64 50.58 8.16
C GLN A 235 -18.55 51.25 7.16
#